data_63d117ff194bf5e769db8d0884e7cb4b
#
_entry.id   63d117ff194bf5e769db8d0884e7cb4b
#
_cell.length_a   1.000
_cell.length_b   1.000
_cell.length_c   1.000
_cell.angle_alpha   90.00
_cell.angle_beta   90.00
_cell.angle_gamma   90.00
#
_symmetry.space_group_name_H-M   'P 1'
#
loop_
_entity.id
_entity.type
_entity.pdbx_description
1 polymer ?
#
loop_
_entity_poly.entity_id
_entity_poly.type
_entity_poly.pdbx_seq_one_letter_code
_entity_poly.pdbx_strand_id
1 'polypeptide(L)'
;VRDQDSDDCRRLKARLINLCERAGRPDTLIRIACRELEAWYLAELAALDVAYGTRVAHHQEQRKFRSPDNSGSPVVELRRLVPDFSKVDGARRLGLLLDPSNTRSTSFAQFVTGVQRLALPGAASAT
;
A
#
# COMPACT_ATOMS: atom_id res chain seq x y z
N VAL A 1 9.41 -1.14 -0.73
CA VAL A 1 8.22 -1.07 0.15
C VAL A 1 8.31 -2.12 1.24
N ARG A 2 7.94 -1.76 2.43
CA ARG A 2 7.99 -2.65 3.60
C ARG A 2 6.68 -2.53 4.38
N ASP A 3 6.10 -3.67 4.80
CA ASP A 3 4.97 -3.67 5.72
C ASP A 3 5.40 -3.19 7.09
N GLN A 4 4.57 -2.37 7.73
CA GLN A 4 4.81 -1.91 9.09
C GLN A 4 4.65 -3.03 10.10
N ASP A 5 3.66 -3.88 9.91
CA ASP A 5 3.22 -4.90 10.86
C ASP A 5 2.92 -4.26 12.22
N SER A 6 3.58 -4.72 13.29
CA SER A 6 3.43 -4.17 14.63
C SER A 6 4.53 -3.17 15.01
N ASP A 7 5.46 -2.88 14.10
CA ASP A 7 6.58 -1.98 14.36
C ASP A 7 6.14 -0.51 14.40
N ASP A 8 6.90 0.32 15.09
CA ASP A 8 6.80 1.77 14.97
C ASP A 8 7.35 2.18 13.60
N CYS A 9 6.53 2.87 12.80
CA CYS A 9 6.90 3.18 11.42
C CYS A 9 8.11 4.11 11.33
N ARG A 10 8.32 5.01 12.28
CA ARG A 10 9.49 5.91 12.30
C ARG A 10 10.77 5.15 12.61
N ARG A 11 10.72 4.25 13.58
CA ARG A 11 11.87 3.38 13.92
C ARG A 11 12.20 2.44 12.78
N LEU A 12 11.19 1.83 12.18
CA LEU A 12 11.37 0.94 11.03
C LEU A 12 12.01 1.69 9.87
N LYS A 13 11.51 2.88 9.54
CA LYS A 13 12.07 3.69 8.46
C LYS A 13 13.51 4.08 8.72
N ALA A 14 13.83 4.52 9.95
CA ALA A 14 15.20 4.89 10.33
C ALA A 14 16.16 3.71 10.19
N ARG A 15 15.73 2.51 10.60
CA ARG A 15 16.51 1.29 10.46
C ARG A 15 16.76 0.93 9.00
N LEU A 16 15.74 1.05 8.14
CA LEU A 16 15.88 0.78 6.72
C LEU A 16 16.78 1.80 6.01
N ILE A 17 16.69 3.08 6.38
CA ILE A 17 17.58 4.12 5.86
C ILE A 17 19.04 3.76 6.19
N ASN A 18 19.30 3.40 7.45
CA ASN A 18 20.65 3.01 7.88
C ASN A 18 21.16 1.80 7.10
N LEU A 19 20.33 0.78 6.90
CA LEU A 19 20.71 -0.40 6.11
C LEU A 19 21.04 -0.03 4.66
N CYS A 20 20.27 0.85 4.03
CA CYS A 20 20.53 1.30 2.67
C CYS A 20 21.82 2.12 2.57
N GLU A 21 22.09 3.00 3.53
CA GLU A 21 23.35 3.76 3.61
C GLU A 21 24.55 2.83 3.75
N ARG A 22 24.46 1.85 4.64
CA ARG A 22 25.54 0.86 4.86
C ARG A 22 25.75 -0.03 3.63
N ALA A 23 24.72 -0.24 2.82
CA ALA A 23 24.82 -0.99 1.57
C ALA A 23 25.32 -0.12 0.40
N GLY A 24 25.63 1.15 0.63
CA GLY A 24 26.07 2.07 -0.41
C GLY A 24 24.94 2.60 -1.30
N ARG A 25 23.69 2.53 -0.84
CA ARG A 25 22.52 2.98 -1.59
C ARG A 25 21.68 3.99 -0.79
N PRO A 26 22.28 5.14 -0.41
CA PRO A 26 21.58 6.14 0.39
C PRO A 26 20.40 6.80 -0.35
N ASP A 27 20.35 6.70 -1.67
CA ASP A 27 19.34 7.25 -2.55
C ASP A 27 18.09 6.36 -2.68
N THR A 28 18.02 5.26 -1.94
CA THR A 28 16.89 4.33 -2.01
C THR A 28 15.61 4.98 -1.49
N LEU A 29 14.53 4.92 -2.29
CA LEU A 29 13.21 5.33 -1.85
C LEU A 29 12.66 4.30 -0.87
N ILE A 30 12.33 4.76 0.35
CA ILE A 30 11.77 3.90 1.39
C ILE A 30 10.34 4.34 1.66
N ARG A 31 9.41 3.40 1.56
CA ARG A 31 7.99 3.61 1.85
C ARG A 31 7.46 2.47 2.70
N ILE A 32 6.68 2.83 3.70
CA ILE A 32 6.10 1.88 4.66
C ILE A 32 4.61 1.80 4.38
N ALA A 33 4.11 0.58 4.13
CA ALA A 33 2.68 0.33 4.07
C ALA A 33 2.16 0.22 5.51
N CYS A 34 1.10 0.96 5.84
CA CYS A 34 0.55 0.95 7.19
C CYS A 34 0.01 -0.44 7.52
N ARG A 35 0.62 -1.07 8.51
CA ARG A 35 0.49 -2.45 8.93
C ARG A 35 0.84 -3.44 7.83
N GLU A 36 0.02 -3.51 6.77
CA GLU A 36 0.20 -4.45 5.66
C GLU A 36 -0.16 -3.77 4.33
N LEU A 37 0.51 -4.17 3.25
CA LEU A 37 0.24 -3.66 1.91
C LEU A 37 -1.21 -3.91 1.49
N GLU A 38 -1.84 -4.94 1.99
CA GLU A 38 -3.24 -5.28 1.70
C GLU A 38 -4.23 -4.17 2.04
N ALA A 39 -3.85 -3.24 2.91
CA ALA A 39 -4.65 -2.02 3.16
C ALA A 39 -4.87 -1.20 1.89
N TRP A 40 -3.93 -1.23 0.97
CA TRP A 40 -4.04 -0.52 -0.30
C TRP A 40 -5.18 -1.06 -1.17
N TYR A 41 -5.42 -2.36 -1.11
CA TYR A 41 -6.55 -2.99 -1.84
C TYR A 41 -7.88 -2.64 -1.19
N LEU A 42 -7.93 -2.53 0.13
CA LEU A 42 -9.13 -2.09 0.84
C LEU A 42 -9.49 -0.64 0.55
N ALA A 43 -8.55 0.15 0.07
CA ALA A 43 -8.79 1.54 -0.35
C ALA A 43 -9.56 1.61 -1.67
N GLU A 44 -9.65 0.51 -2.40
CA GLU A 44 -10.27 0.48 -3.73
C GLU A 44 -11.07 -0.79 -3.93
N LEU A 45 -12.21 -0.87 -3.24
CA LEU A 45 -13.08 -2.06 -3.30
C LEU A 45 -13.64 -2.31 -4.70
N ALA A 46 -13.77 -1.27 -5.53
CA ALA A 46 -14.17 -1.42 -6.92
C ALA A 46 -13.18 -2.29 -7.71
N ALA A 47 -11.89 -2.24 -7.38
CA ALA A 47 -10.89 -3.10 -8.01
C ALA A 47 -11.11 -4.59 -7.65
N LEU A 48 -11.56 -4.87 -6.42
CA LEU A 48 -11.92 -6.22 -6.01
C LEU A 48 -13.09 -6.75 -6.83
N ASP A 49 -14.09 -5.90 -7.11
CA ASP A 49 -15.24 -6.30 -7.92
C ASP A 49 -14.81 -6.67 -9.34
N VAL A 50 -13.90 -5.92 -9.93
CA VAL A 50 -13.36 -6.22 -11.26
C VAL A 50 -12.54 -7.51 -11.24
N ALA A 51 -11.66 -7.67 -10.26
CA ALA A 51 -10.72 -8.80 -10.24
C ALA A 51 -11.36 -10.12 -9.85
N TYR A 52 -12.34 -10.09 -8.93
CA TYR A 52 -12.89 -11.31 -8.31
C TYR A 52 -14.39 -11.50 -8.54
N GLY A 53 -15.05 -10.57 -9.24
CA GLY A 53 -16.47 -10.65 -9.46
C GLY A 53 -17.34 -10.46 -8.22
N THR A 54 -16.79 -9.84 -7.19
CA THR A 54 -17.52 -9.51 -5.96
C THR A 54 -18.44 -8.30 -6.18
N ARG A 55 -19.23 -7.95 -5.17
CA ARG A 55 -20.10 -6.77 -5.18
C ARG A 55 -19.93 -5.98 -3.89
N VAL A 56 -18.71 -5.53 -3.64
CA VAL A 56 -18.32 -4.92 -2.37
C VAL A 56 -18.02 -3.41 -2.49
N ALA A 57 -17.98 -2.87 -3.70
CA ALA A 57 -17.62 -1.45 -3.92
C ALA A 57 -18.51 -0.49 -3.11
N HIS A 58 -19.79 -0.82 -2.91
CA HIS A 58 -20.73 0.01 -2.15
C HIS A 58 -20.39 0.10 -0.66
N HIS A 59 -19.50 -0.75 -0.15
CA HIS A 59 -19.05 -0.69 1.23
C HIS A 59 -17.88 0.30 1.44
N GLN A 60 -17.36 0.92 0.37
CA GLN A 60 -16.15 1.76 0.46
C GLN A 60 -16.26 2.89 1.48
N GLU A 61 -17.44 3.48 1.64
CA GLU A 61 -17.63 4.59 2.56
C GLU A 61 -17.95 4.15 4.01
N GLN A 62 -18.04 2.84 4.25
CA GLN A 62 -18.17 2.34 5.61
C GLN A 62 -16.91 2.67 6.41
N ARG A 63 -17.08 2.88 7.72
CA ARG A 63 -16.02 3.31 8.62
C ARG A 63 -14.72 2.50 8.48
N LYS A 64 -14.83 1.19 8.33
CA LYS A 64 -13.67 0.31 8.26
C LYS A 64 -12.95 0.32 6.90
N PHE A 65 -13.55 0.89 5.85
CA PHE A 65 -12.97 0.90 4.50
C PHE A 65 -12.62 2.29 3.97
N ARG A 66 -13.15 3.35 4.55
CA ARG A 66 -12.83 4.70 4.06
C ARG A 66 -11.46 5.20 4.49
N SER A 67 -10.88 4.59 5.54
CA SER A 67 -9.52 4.89 6.02
C SER A 67 -8.79 3.57 6.30
N PRO A 68 -8.42 2.82 5.25
CA PRO A 68 -7.91 1.46 5.40
C PRO A 68 -6.57 1.37 6.13
N ASP A 69 -5.78 2.44 6.15
CA ASP A 69 -4.51 2.46 6.91
C ASP A 69 -4.73 2.36 8.42
N ASN A 70 -5.96 2.60 8.88
CA ASN A 70 -6.33 2.43 10.29
C ASN A 70 -6.82 1.02 10.61
N SER A 71 -6.89 0.13 9.62
CA SER A 71 -7.27 -1.26 9.83
C SER A 71 -6.22 -1.99 10.67
N GLY A 72 -6.66 -2.70 11.70
CA GLY A 72 -5.76 -3.51 12.53
C GLY A 72 -5.27 -4.76 11.82
N SER A 73 -6.04 -5.30 10.89
CA SER A 73 -5.75 -6.55 10.18
C SER A 73 -6.28 -6.51 8.76
N PRO A 74 -5.62 -5.76 7.85
CA PRO A 74 -6.08 -5.62 6.47
C PRO A 74 -6.31 -6.95 5.75
N VAL A 75 -5.41 -7.92 5.89
CA VAL A 75 -5.55 -9.21 5.21
C VAL A 75 -6.76 -10.00 5.72
N VAL A 76 -7.09 -9.89 6.99
CA VAL A 76 -8.28 -10.55 7.57
C VAL A 76 -9.55 -9.93 6.98
N GLU A 77 -9.62 -8.61 6.93
CA GLU A 77 -10.77 -7.92 6.32
C GLU A 77 -10.89 -8.25 4.84
N LEU A 78 -9.78 -8.30 4.13
CA LEU A 78 -9.75 -8.63 2.71
C LEU A 78 -10.27 -10.05 2.46
N ARG A 79 -9.87 -11.03 3.29
CA ARG A 79 -10.35 -12.41 3.16
C ARG A 79 -11.81 -12.58 3.54
N ARG A 80 -12.36 -11.68 4.34
CA ARG A 80 -13.82 -11.66 4.57
C ARG A 80 -14.59 -11.27 3.32
N LEU A 81 -14.03 -10.34 2.53
CA LEU A 81 -14.63 -9.90 1.27
C LEU A 81 -14.35 -10.88 0.13
N VAL A 82 -13.16 -11.46 0.11
CA VAL A 82 -12.68 -12.38 -0.92
C VAL A 82 -12.07 -13.60 -0.22
N PRO A 83 -12.87 -14.64 0.11
CA PRO A 83 -12.38 -15.80 0.86
C PRO A 83 -11.18 -16.50 0.24
N ASP A 84 -11.09 -16.51 -1.08
CA ASP A 84 -10.00 -17.17 -1.82
C ASP A 84 -8.78 -16.27 -2.05
N PHE A 85 -8.75 -15.08 -1.44
CA PHE A 85 -7.65 -14.15 -1.64
C PHE A 85 -6.33 -14.78 -1.18
N SER A 86 -5.31 -14.69 -2.05
CA SER A 86 -3.92 -14.96 -1.72
C SER A 86 -3.05 -13.76 -2.09
N LYS A 87 -1.96 -13.55 -1.38
CA LYS A 87 -1.12 -12.37 -1.57
C LYS A 87 -0.51 -12.30 -2.97
N VAL A 88 0.00 -13.41 -3.48
CA VAL A 88 0.64 -13.45 -4.81
C VAL A 88 -0.39 -13.27 -5.93
N ASP A 89 -1.47 -14.03 -5.88
CA ASP A 89 -2.54 -13.92 -6.88
C ASP A 89 -3.20 -12.54 -6.82
N GLY A 90 -3.43 -12.04 -5.60
CA GLY A 90 -3.99 -10.71 -5.39
C GLY A 90 -3.13 -9.60 -6.01
N ALA A 91 -1.82 -9.67 -5.84
CA ALA A 91 -0.91 -8.69 -6.44
C ALA A 91 -1.00 -8.71 -7.96
N ARG A 92 -1.08 -9.90 -8.58
CA ARG A 92 -1.22 -10.04 -10.03
C ARG A 92 -2.53 -9.44 -10.54
N ARG A 93 -3.64 -9.71 -9.85
CA ARG A 93 -4.97 -9.25 -10.28
C ARG A 93 -5.21 -7.78 -10.01
N LEU A 94 -4.74 -7.27 -8.87
CA LEU A 94 -5.08 -5.93 -8.39
C LEU A 94 -4.05 -4.87 -8.77
N GLY A 95 -2.80 -5.24 -8.97
CA GLY A 95 -1.72 -4.29 -9.21
C GLY A 95 -1.97 -3.32 -10.37
N LEU A 96 -2.59 -3.80 -11.45
CA LEU A 96 -2.91 -2.97 -12.62
C LEU A 96 -4.23 -2.20 -12.48
N LEU A 97 -5.03 -2.54 -11.46
CA LEU A 97 -6.36 -1.96 -11.27
C LEU A 97 -6.38 -0.83 -10.25
N LEU A 98 -5.33 -0.69 -9.44
CA LEU A 98 -5.27 0.38 -8.44
C LEU A 98 -5.09 1.73 -9.13
N ASP A 99 -5.94 2.68 -8.73
CA ASP A 99 -5.88 4.05 -9.25
C ASP A 99 -4.81 4.85 -8.50
N PRO A 100 -3.76 5.33 -9.18
CA PRO A 100 -2.71 6.12 -8.52
C PRO A 100 -3.20 7.42 -7.88
N SER A 101 -4.37 7.92 -8.28
CA SER A 101 -4.95 9.13 -7.70
C SER A 101 -5.76 8.88 -6.43
N ASN A 102 -5.96 7.61 -6.04
CA ASN A 102 -6.71 7.27 -4.85
C ASN A 102 -5.91 7.66 -3.60
N THR A 103 -6.53 8.46 -2.73
CA THR A 103 -5.90 9.00 -1.52
C THR A 103 -6.48 8.45 -0.22
N ARG A 104 -7.36 7.44 -0.28
CA ARG A 104 -7.94 6.85 0.92
C ARG A 104 -6.88 6.22 1.83
N SER A 105 -5.86 5.61 1.24
CA SER A 105 -4.69 5.14 1.96
C SER A 105 -3.58 6.18 1.85
N THR A 106 -3.20 6.78 2.96
CA THR A 106 -2.09 7.74 2.99
C THR A 106 -0.77 7.08 2.61
N SER A 107 -0.53 5.85 3.07
CA SER A 107 0.72 5.14 2.74
C SER A 107 0.80 4.82 1.24
N PHE A 108 -0.32 4.47 0.60
CA PHE A 108 -0.35 4.28 -0.85
C PHE A 108 -0.07 5.59 -1.60
N ALA A 109 -0.72 6.69 -1.19
CA ALA A 109 -0.50 8.00 -1.81
C ALA A 109 0.96 8.44 -1.69
N GLN A 110 1.60 8.21 -0.55
CA GLN A 110 3.03 8.50 -0.36
C GLN A 110 3.91 7.63 -1.26
N PHE A 111 3.58 6.36 -1.41
CA PHE A 111 4.29 5.47 -2.32
C PHE A 111 4.21 5.97 -3.77
N VAL A 112 3.00 6.26 -4.24
CA VAL A 112 2.78 6.75 -5.61
C VAL A 112 3.55 8.05 -5.87
N THR A 113 3.45 9.00 -4.95
CA THR A 113 4.17 10.29 -5.06
C THR A 113 5.69 10.07 -5.13
N GLY A 114 6.22 9.19 -4.29
CA GLY A 114 7.65 8.89 -4.28
C GLY A 114 8.12 8.25 -5.59
N VAL A 115 7.37 7.30 -6.13
CA VAL A 115 7.69 6.66 -7.40
C VAL A 115 7.63 7.67 -8.56
N GLN A 116 6.61 8.53 -8.58
CA GLN A 116 6.47 9.56 -9.60
C GLN A 116 7.68 10.52 -9.59
N ARG A 117 8.14 10.92 -8.41
CA ARG A 117 9.33 11.78 -8.29
C ARG A 117 10.57 11.11 -8.84
N LEU A 118 10.78 9.82 -8.55
CA LEU A 118 11.93 9.07 -9.08
C LEU A 118 11.89 8.93 -10.59
N ALA A 119 10.69 8.88 -11.18
CA ALA A 119 10.50 8.73 -12.62
C ALA A 119 10.71 10.03 -13.40
N LEU A 120 10.69 11.19 -12.73
CA LEU A 120 10.86 12.49 -13.39
C LEU A 120 12.35 12.79 -13.65
N PRO A 121 12.72 13.28 -14.84
CA PRO A 121 14.08 13.71 -15.11
C PRO A 121 14.52 14.80 -14.13
N GLY A 122 15.72 14.65 -13.55
CA GLY A 122 16.27 15.63 -12.61
C GLY A 122 15.73 15.54 -11.19
N ALA A 123 14.87 14.58 -10.87
CA ALA A 123 14.31 14.39 -9.54
C ALA A 123 15.24 13.63 -8.57
N ALA A 124 16.42 13.22 -9.01
CA ALA A 124 17.33 12.38 -8.24
C ALA A 124 17.75 12.98 -6.89
N SER A 125 17.70 14.30 -6.73
CA SER A 125 18.02 14.99 -5.48
C SER A 125 16.81 15.25 -4.60
N ALA A 126 15.61 14.89 -5.03
CA ALA A 126 14.39 15.07 -4.24
C ALA A 126 14.34 14.01 -3.13
N THR A 127 14.39 14.45 -1.92
CA THR A 127 14.34 13.57 -0.73
C THR A 127 12.93 13.47 -0.17
#